data_22fa2f0f9adcf85b026e33927255f746
#
_entry.id   22fa2f0f9adcf85b026e33927255f746
#
_cell.length_a   1.000
_cell.length_b   1.000
_cell.length_c   1.000
_cell.angle_alpha   90.00
_cell.angle_beta   90.00
_cell.angle_gamma   90.00
#
_symmetry.space_group_name_H-M   'P 1'
#
loop_
_entity.id
_entity.type
_entity.pdbx_description
1 polymer ?
#
loop_
_entity_poly.entity_id
_entity_poly.type
_entity_poly.pdbx_seq_one_letter_code
_entity_poly.pdbx_strand_id
1 'polypeptide(L)'
;VDMSHSAEASTLAAISYSERPIVISHANPAFWHAAKRNKSDTVLKALAETGGMLGFSLYPHHLKDGSACTLGSFCEMIARTADLMGVDQIGFGTDLCQDQPDSVVEWMRVGRWTKTIDYGEGSASQAGFPPMPDWFKDNRDWDNIAKGLRQVGFSDQDTKKICGENWLRFYKNAFIAA
;
A
#
# COMPACT_ATOMS: atom_id res chain seq x y z
N VAL A 1 1.67 15.38 0.78
CA VAL A 1 2.98 14.67 0.97
C VAL A 1 2.73 13.18 1.05
N ASP A 2 3.48 12.39 0.29
CA ASP A 2 3.43 10.91 0.29
C ASP A 2 4.71 10.34 0.91
N MET A 3 4.53 9.54 1.96
CA MET A 3 5.64 8.94 2.72
C MET A 3 5.80 7.43 2.48
N SER A 4 5.27 6.89 1.37
CA SER A 4 5.37 5.46 1.04
C SER A 4 6.80 4.95 1.00
N HIS A 5 7.73 5.71 0.44
CA HIS A 5 9.15 5.34 0.30
C HIS A 5 10.06 5.84 1.44
N SER A 6 9.49 6.37 2.52
CA SER A 6 10.25 6.97 3.59
C SER A 6 10.44 6.03 4.77
N ALA A 7 11.58 6.16 5.44
CA ALA A 7 11.88 5.46 6.68
C ALA A 7 10.95 5.91 7.81
N GLU A 8 10.82 5.08 8.85
CA GLU A 8 9.91 5.30 9.97
C GLU A 8 10.11 6.66 10.65
N ALA A 9 11.34 6.99 11.03
CA ALA A 9 11.62 8.26 11.70
C ALA A 9 11.25 9.48 10.85
N SER A 10 11.55 9.44 9.54
CA SER A 10 11.19 10.52 8.61
C SER A 10 9.67 10.60 8.42
N THR A 11 8.99 9.47 8.40
CA THR A 11 7.52 9.43 8.28
C THR A 11 6.85 10.03 9.51
N LEU A 12 7.28 9.64 10.71
CA LEU A 12 6.76 10.19 11.97
C LEU A 12 7.04 11.68 12.10
N ALA A 13 8.24 12.13 11.71
CA ALA A 13 8.56 13.56 11.68
C ALA A 13 7.64 14.32 10.70
N ALA A 14 7.43 13.79 9.48
CA ALA A 14 6.54 14.41 8.51
C ALA A 14 5.09 14.50 9.03
N ILE A 15 4.57 13.44 9.68
CA ILE A 15 3.25 13.44 10.31
C ILE A 15 3.17 14.53 11.39
N SER A 16 4.20 14.65 12.23
CA SER A 16 4.25 15.61 13.34
C SER A 16 4.33 17.08 12.90
N TYR A 17 5.04 17.34 11.80
CA TYR A 17 5.27 18.72 11.32
C TYR A 17 4.24 19.18 10.27
N SER A 18 3.49 18.28 9.67
CA SER A 18 2.54 18.64 8.64
C SER A 18 1.30 19.30 9.24
N GLU A 19 0.94 20.48 8.74
CA GLU A 19 -0.30 21.16 9.11
C GLU A 19 -1.55 20.52 8.45
N ARG A 20 -1.33 19.63 7.48
CA ARG A 20 -2.39 18.90 6.76
C ARG A 20 -2.14 17.42 6.80
N PRO A 21 -3.20 16.59 6.77
CA PRO A 21 -3.04 15.15 6.68
C PRO A 21 -2.16 14.73 5.51
N ILE A 22 -1.25 13.81 5.75
CA ILE A 22 -0.37 13.22 4.73
C ILE A 22 -0.84 11.84 4.32
N VAL A 23 -0.19 11.25 3.32
CA VAL A 23 -0.53 9.90 2.86
C VAL A 23 0.66 8.95 2.91
N ILE A 24 0.35 7.69 3.03
CA ILE A 24 1.17 6.56 2.60
C ILE A 24 0.38 5.88 1.51
N SER A 25 0.65 6.25 0.25
CA SER A 25 -0.22 5.87 -0.86
C SER A 25 -0.15 4.39 -1.20
N HIS A 26 0.99 3.71 -0.92
CA HIS A 26 1.19 2.30 -1.23
C HIS A 26 2.17 1.61 -0.26
N ALA A 27 1.63 0.99 0.75
CA ALA A 27 2.34 0.13 1.71
C ALA A 27 1.35 -0.78 2.44
N ASN A 28 1.87 -1.79 3.15
CA ASN A 28 1.06 -2.67 3.97
C ASN A 28 1.51 -2.60 5.44
N PRO A 29 0.75 -3.18 6.40
CA PRO A 29 1.15 -3.20 7.79
C PRO A 29 2.28 -4.21 8.05
N ALA A 30 3.31 -3.79 8.78
CA ALA A 30 4.44 -4.65 9.14
C ALA A 30 4.04 -5.78 10.09
N PHE A 31 2.97 -5.63 10.87
CA PHE A 31 2.46 -6.70 11.75
C PHE A 31 1.93 -7.90 10.96
N TRP A 32 1.56 -7.71 9.69
CA TRP A 32 1.11 -8.79 8.82
C TRP A 32 2.24 -9.43 8.02
N HIS A 33 3.14 -8.59 7.51
CA HIS A 33 4.33 -9.00 6.79
C HIS A 33 5.44 -7.96 6.97
N ALA A 34 6.55 -8.36 7.56
CA ALA A 34 7.65 -7.47 7.92
C ALA A 34 8.58 -7.13 6.73
N ALA A 35 8.00 -6.76 5.58
CA ALA A 35 8.78 -6.23 4.47
C ALA A 35 9.33 -4.83 4.80
N LYS A 36 10.50 -4.47 4.24
CA LYS A 36 11.17 -3.17 4.51
C LYS A 36 10.30 -1.94 4.19
N ARG A 37 9.39 -2.08 3.21
CA ARG A 37 8.48 -1.02 2.76
C ARG A 37 7.22 -0.91 3.62
N ASN A 38 6.87 -1.96 4.35
CA ASN A 38 5.69 -2.00 5.19
C ASN A 38 5.87 -1.14 6.44
N LYS A 39 4.77 -0.67 6.99
CA LYS A 39 4.76 0.36 8.04
C LYS A 39 4.43 -0.25 9.40
N SER A 40 5.11 0.22 10.43
CA SER A 40 4.86 -0.19 11.81
C SER A 40 3.53 0.30 12.33
N ASP A 41 3.01 -0.34 13.38
CA ASP A 41 1.78 0.08 14.07
C ASP A 41 1.88 1.52 14.58
N THR A 42 3.08 1.93 15.02
CA THR A 42 3.33 3.30 15.48
C THR A 42 3.06 4.31 14.36
N VAL A 43 3.59 4.04 13.15
CA VAL A 43 3.35 4.90 11.98
C VAL A 43 1.88 4.90 11.60
N LEU A 44 1.24 3.72 11.55
CA LEU A 44 -0.16 3.60 11.14
C LEU A 44 -1.11 4.32 12.09
N LYS A 45 -0.90 4.21 13.39
CA LYS A 45 -1.67 4.95 14.41
C LYS A 45 -1.49 6.45 14.27
N ALA A 46 -0.24 6.92 14.20
CA ALA A 46 0.05 8.34 14.05
C ALA A 46 -0.58 8.92 12.76
N LEU A 47 -0.53 8.16 11.66
CA LEU A 47 -1.15 8.53 10.40
C LEU A 47 -2.68 8.68 10.54
N ALA A 48 -3.34 7.71 11.18
CA ALA A 48 -4.78 7.72 11.39
C ALA A 48 -5.24 8.87 12.30
N GLU A 49 -4.52 9.11 13.40
CA GLU A 49 -4.80 10.18 14.37
C GLU A 49 -4.78 11.58 13.75
N THR A 50 -3.97 11.78 12.71
CA THR A 50 -3.91 13.05 11.96
C THR A 50 -4.85 13.11 10.74
N GLY A 51 -5.71 12.10 10.56
CA GLY A 51 -6.62 12.02 9.43
C GLY A 51 -5.96 11.67 8.10
N GLY A 52 -4.73 11.13 8.14
CA GLY A 52 -4.00 10.67 6.96
C GLY A 52 -4.57 9.39 6.37
N MET A 53 -4.05 8.98 5.22
CA MET A 53 -4.54 7.82 4.46
C MET A 53 -3.45 6.79 4.22
N LEU A 54 -3.80 5.52 4.39
CA LEU A 54 -3.01 4.37 3.95
C LEU A 54 -3.64 3.76 2.70
N GLY A 55 -2.86 3.63 1.62
CA GLY A 55 -3.20 2.83 0.45
C GLY A 55 -2.54 1.46 0.50
N PHE A 56 -3.32 0.39 0.45
CA PHE A 56 -2.77 -0.97 0.43
C PHE A 56 -2.08 -1.27 -0.88
N SER A 57 -0.83 -1.71 -0.78
CA SER A 57 -0.03 -2.15 -1.91
C SER A 57 -0.39 -3.58 -2.31
N LEU A 58 -0.45 -3.81 -3.62
CA LEU A 58 -0.60 -5.14 -4.22
C LEU A 58 0.73 -5.66 -4.79
N TYR A 59 1.80 -4.88 -4.66
CA TYR A 59 3.12 -5.32 -5.10
C TYR A 59 3.57 -6.57 -4.31
N PRO A 60 3.89 -7.69 -4.97
CA PRO A 60 4.04 -8.98 -4.30
C PRO A 60 5.07 -9.01 -3.18
N HIS A 61 6.16 -8.26 -3.28
CA HIS A 61 7.15 -8.19 -2.19
C HIS A 61 6.63 -7.51 -0.91
N HIS A 62 5.50 -6.80 -0.97
CA HIS A 62 4.85 -6.20 0.19
C HIS A 62 3.78 -7.11 0.80
N LEU A 63 3.44 -8.21 0.12
CA LEU A 63 2.40 -9.16 0.53
C LEU A 63 3.00 -10.35 1.30
N LYS A 64 2.29 -10.81 2.30
CA LYS A 64 2.57 -12.10 2.91
C LYS A 64 2.37 -13.19 1.84
N ASP A 65 3.34 -14.07 1.72
CA ASP A 65 3.40 -15.13 0.70
C ASP A 65 3.61 -14.62 -0.75
N GLY A 66 3.91 -13.33 -0.94
CA GLY A 66 4.26 -12.76 -2.24
C GLY A 66 3.17 -12.98 -3.29
N SER A 67 3.56 -13.51 -4.46
CA SER A 67 2.64 -13.84 -5.56
C SER A 67 1.65 -14.96 -5.23
N ALA A 68 1.91 -15.77 -4.19
CA ALA A 68 1.00 -16.78 -3.68
C ALA A 68 -0.01 -16.26 -2.64
N CYS A 69 0.04 -14.96 -2.34
CA CYS A 69 -0.93 -14.35 -1.43
C CYS A 69 -2.36 -14.60 -1.89
N THR A 70 -3.20 -15.14 -1.01
CA THR A 70 -4.61 -15.37 -1.31
C THR A 70 -5.44 -14.09 -1.09
N LEU A 71 -6.56 -13.97 -1.83
CA LEU A 71 -7.50 -12.87 -1.63
C LEU A 71 -8.01 -12.80 -0.18
N GLY A 72 -8.29 -13.95 0.43
CA GLY A 72 -8.74 -14.02 1.83
C GLY A 72 -7.69 -13.46 2.79
N SER A 73 -6.42 -13.87 2.66
CA SER A 73 -5.31 -13.35 3.47
C SER A 73 -5.13 -11.85 3.31
N PHE A 74 -5.23 -11.34 2.09
CA PHE A 74 -5.13 -9.91 1.81
C PHE A 74 -6.28 -9.13 2.45
N CYS A 75 -7.53 -9.59 2.31
CA CYS A 75 -8.69 -8.92 2.89
C CYS A 75 -8.72 -9.02 4.43
N GLU A 76 -8.22 -10.11 5.01
CA GLU A 76 -8.04 -10.21 6.47
C GLU A 76 -7.01 -9.20 6.99
N MET A 77 -5.90 -9.01 6.29
CA MET A 77 -4.94 -7.95 6.59
C MET A 77 -5.63 -6.58 6.61
N ILE A 78 -6.49 -6.29 5.63
CA ILE A 78 -7.24 -5.03 5.56
C ILE A 78 -8.17 -4.90 6.76
N ALA A 79 -8.90 -5.96 7.13
CA ALA A 79 -9.80 -5.94 8.28
C ALA A 79 -9.05 -5.61 9.59
N ARG A 80 -7.92 -6.27 9.84
CA ARG A 80 -7.07 -5.97 11.00
C ARG A 80 -6.47 -4.57 10.98
N THR A 81 -6.19 -4.05 9.79
CA THR A 81 -5.72 -2.68 9.66
C THR A 81 -6.84 -1.67 9.92
N ALA A 82 -8.07 -1.99 9.51
CA ALA A 82 -9.24 -1.19 9.82
C ALA A 82 -9.52 -1.13 11.33
N ASP A 83 -9.29 -2.22 12.07
CA ASP A 83 -9.37 -2.23 13.54
C ASP A 83 -8.35 -1.27 14.17
N LEU A 84 -7.18 -1.12 13.55
CA LEU A 84 -6.11 -0.26 14.06
C LEU A 84 -6.29 1.22 13.69
N MET A 85 -6.69 1.50 12.46
CA MET A 85 -6.69 2.84 11.86
C MET A 85 -8.09 3.45 11.71
N GLY A 86 -9.13 2.62 11.70
CA GLY A 86 -10.47 2.99 11.25
C GLY A 86 -10.67 2.81 9.75
N VAL A 87 -11.90 2.49 9.37
CA VAL A 87 -12.29 2.24 7.95
C VAL A 87 -12.09 3.47 7.07
N ASP A 88 -12.22 4.66 7.63
CA ASP A 88 -12.18 5.91 6.88
C ASP A 88 -10.76 6.34 6.45
N GLN A 89 -9.71 5.77 7.04
CA GLN A 89 -8.30 6.11 6.78
C GLN A 89 -7.58 5.12 5.89
N ILE A 90 -8.29 4.16 5.30
CA ILE A 90 -7.70 3.11 4.45
C ILE A 90 -8.30 3.11 3.05
N GLY A 91 -7.50 2.65 2.09
CA GLY A 91 -7.88 2.53 0.69
C GLY A 91 -6.85 1.72 -0.09
N PHE A 92 -6.81 1.85 -1.39
CA PHE A 92 -5.87 1.13 -2.23
C PHE A 92 -4.90 2.07 -2.94
N GLY A 93 -3.63 1.62 -3.05
CA GLY A 93 -2.61 2.18 -3.90
C GLY A 93 -1.77 1.02 -4.42
N THR A 94 -2.21 0.41 -5.50
CA THR A 94 -1.80 -0.93 -5.95
C THR A 94 -0.30 -1.10 -6.19
N ASP A 95 0.40 -0.02 -6.52
CA ASP A 95 1.80 -0.06 -6.98
C ASP A 95 1.98 -0.96 -8.22
N LEU A 96 0.93 -1.05 -9.04
CA LEU A 96 0.90 -1.90 -10.23
C LEU A 96 1.74 -1.30 -11.34
N CYS A 97 2.75 -2.04 -11.78
CA CYS A 97 3.61 -1.68 -12.91
C CYS A 97 3.15 -2.42 -14.16
N GLN A 98 2.02 -2.00 -14.71
CA GLN A 98 1.40 -2.64 -15.86
C GLN A 98 2.17 -2.34 -17.15
N ASP A 99 2.35 -3.37 -17.98
CA ASP A 99 3.01 -3.28 -19.30
C ASP A 99 4.45 -2.71 -19.28
N GLN A 100 5.14 -2.80 -18.14
CA GLN A 100 6.52 -2.38 -18.02
C GLN A 100 7.46 -3.59 -18.16
N PRO A 101 8.53 -3.48 -18.97
CA PRO A 101 9.51 -4.54 -19.10
C PRO A 101 10.38 -4.65 -17.85
N ASP A 102 10.97 -5.81 -17.61
CA ASP A 102 11.88 -6.07 -16.48
C ASP A 102 13.10 -5.13 -16.47
N SER A 103 13.49 -4.61 -17.62
CA SER A 103 14.56 -3.60 -17.74
C SER A 103 14.30 -2.32 -16.94
N VAL A 104 13.04 -1.98 -16.65
CA VAL A 104 12.69 -0.85 -15.76
C VAL A 104 13.14 -1.12 -14.34
N VAL A 105 12.91 -2.34 -13.84
CA VAL A 105 13.36 -2.75 -12.51
C VAL A 105 14.88 -2.81 -12.44
N GLU A 106 15.52 -3.36 -13.46
CA GLU A 106 16.97 -3.40 -13.59
C GLU A 106 17.55 -1.98 -13.53
N TRP A 107 17.00 -1.05 -14.31
CA TRP A 107 17.43 0.35 -14.28
C TRP A 107 17.29 1.00 -12.90
N MET A 108 16.18 0.77 -12.20
CA MET A 108 15.98 1.29 -10.84
C MET A 108 17.02 0.76 -9.85
N ARG A 109 17.43 -0.49 -10.01
CA ARG A 109 18.37 -1.16 -9.09
C ARG A 109 19.85 -0.87 -9.39
N VAL A 110 20.19 -0.70 -10.65
CA VAL A 110 21.56 -0.53 -11.13
C VAL A 110 21.83 0.89 -11.62
N GLY A 111 20.84 1.75 -11.68
CA GLY A 111 20.90 3.08 -12.27
C GLY A 111 22.10 3.91 -11.79
N ARG A 112 22.35 5.04 -12.47
CA ARG A 112 23.54 5.90 -12.28
C ARG A 112 23.81 6.37 -10.81
N TRP A 113 22.84 6.20 -9.93
CA TRP A 113 22.93 6.62 -8.54
C TRP A 113 23.36 5.51 -7.59
N THR A 114 23.42 4.26 -8.04
CA THR A 114 23.84 3.11 -7.26
C THR A 114 25.26 2.70 -7.65
N LYS A 115 26.12 2.48 -6.65
CA LYS A 115 27.48 1.95 -6.86
C LYS A 115 27.51 0.42 -6.92
N THR A 116 26.52 -0.20 -6.34
CA THR A 116 26.35 -1.67 -6.26
C THR A 116 24.90 -2.01 -6.61
N ILE A 117 24.71 -3.18 -7.21
CA ILE A 117 23.37 -3.70 -7.50
C ILE A 117 22.66 -3.97 -6.17
N ASP A 118 21.49 -3.37 -5.99
CA ASP A 118 20.59 -3.65 -4.88
C ASP A 118 19.29 -4.22 -5.43
N TYR A 119 19.09 -5.50 -5.27
CA TYR A 119 17.86 -6.17 -5.71
C TYR A 119 16.66 -5.88 -4.80
N GLY A 120 16.82 -5.04 -3.77
CA GLY A 120 15.78 -4.76 -2.80
C GLY A 120 15.25 -6.02 -2.14
N GLU A 121 13.96 -6.31 -2.32
CA GLU A 121 13.30 -7.53 -1.82
C GLU A 121 13.32 -8.68 -2.84
N GLY A 122 13.85 -8.46 -4.05
CA GLY A 122 14.10 -9.48 -5.06
C GLY A 122 15.44 -10.17 -4.88
N SER A 123 15.94 -10.84 -5.94
CA SER A 123 17.24 -11.52 -5.97
C SER A 123 17.84 -11.48 -7.37
N ALA A 124 19.11 -11.89 -7.50
CA ALA A 124 19.76 -12.01 -8.80
C ALA A 124 19.04 -12.97 -9.76
N SER A 125 18.37 -14.01 -9.21
CA SER A 125 17.60 -14.99 -9.99
C SER A 125 16.15 -14.53 -10.26
N GLN A 126 15.69 -13.46 -9.60
CA GLN A 126 14.36 -12.87 -9.75
C GLN A 126 14.50 -11.34 -9.77
N ALA A 127 15.25 -10.85 -10.75
CA ALA A 127 15.61 -9.44 -10.85
C ALA A 127 14.50 -8.55 -11.42
N GLY A 128 13.52 -9.14 -12.11
CA GLY A 128 12.40 -8.45 -12.74
C GLY A 128 11.21 -8.19 -11.82
N PHE A 129 10.08 -7.86 -12.42
CA PHE A 129 8.81 -7.74 -11.70
C PHE A 129 8.32 -9.12 -11.25
N PRO A 130 7.94 -9.28 -9.97
CA PRO A 130 7.31 -10.51 -9.52
C PRO A 130 5.92 -10.65 -10.18
N PRO A 131 5.48 -11.89 -10.50
CA PRO A 131 4.14 -12.10 -11.01
C PRO A 131 3.10 -11.68 -9.98
N MET A 132 2.03 -11.02 -10.44
CA MET A 132 0.93 -10.61 -9.58
C MET A 132 0.17 -11.83 -9.04
N PRO A 133 -0.50 -11.73 -7.87
CA PRO A 133 -1.40 -12.78 -7.39
C PRO A 133 -2.49 -13.11 -8.41
N ASP A 134 -2.92 -14.37 -8.48
CA ASP A 134 -3.88 -14.83 -9.49
C ASP A 134 -5.23 -14.11 -9.46
N TRP A 135 -5.62 -13.60 -8.32
CA TRP A 135 -6.88 -12.88 -8.11
C TRP A 135 -6.82 -11.38 -8.45
N PHE A 136 -5.60 -10.83 -8.71
CA PHE A 136 -5.42 -9.44 -9.12
C PHE A 136 -4.21 -9.32 -10.06
N LYS A 137 -4.45 -9.41 -11.35
CA LYS A 137 -3.42 -9.26 -12.38
C LYS A 137 -3.34 -7.85 -12.96
N ASP A 138 -4.48 -7.20 -13.05
CA ASP A 138 -4.59 -5.83 -13.54
C ASP A 138 -5.87 -5.13 -13.01
N ASN A 139 -6.10 -3.90 -13.45
CA ASN A 139 -7.21 -3.07 -13.00
C ASN A 139 -8.61 -3.61 -13.33
N ARG A 140 -8.75 -4.65 -14.12
CA ARG A 140 -10.05 -5.31 -14.41
C ARG A 140 -10.49 -6.24 -13.29
N ASP A 141 -9.58 -6.54 -12.35
CA ASP A 141 -9.81 -7.50 -11.26
C ASP A 141 -10.34 -6.85 -9.96
N TRP A 142 -10.70 -5.56 -9.99
CA TRP A 142 -11.20 -4.83 -8.81
C TRP A 142 -12.41 -5.48 -8.13
N ASP A 143 -13.29 -6.11 -8.91
CA ASP A 143 -14.46 -6.79 -8.37
C ASP A 143 -14.09 -7.94 -7.42
N ASN A 144 -12.92 -8.56 -7.60
CA ASN A 144 -12.45 -9.61 -6.71
C ASN A 144 -12.15 -9.04 -5.31
N ILE A 145 -11.53 -7.87 -5.25
CA ILE A 145 -11.23 -7.18 -3.98
C ILE A 145 -12.54 -6.83 -3.25
N ALA A 146 -13.50 -6.24 -3.95
CA ALA A 146 -14.79 -5.89 -3.35
C ALA A 146 -15.54 -7.13 -2.81
N LYS A 147 -15.48 -8.26 -3.51
CA LYS A 147 -16.02 -9.54 -3.03
C LYS A 147 -15.28 -10.03 -1.78
N GLY A 148 -13.95 -10.00 -1.81
CA GLY A 148 -13.12 -10.42 -0.68
C GLY A 148 -13.35 -9.60 0.59
N LEU A 149 -13.52 -8.28 0.47
CA LEU A 149 -13.85 -7.41 1.60
C LEU A 149 -15.18 -7.80 2.26
N ARG A 150 -16.21 -8.08 1.47
CA ARG A 150 -17.49 -8.57 2.00
C ARG A 150 -17.36 -9.92 2.69
N GLN A 151 -16.54 -10.82 2.16
CA GLN A 151 -16.31 -12.15 2.74
C GLN A 151 -15.67 -12.07 4.13
N VAL A 152 -14.84 -11.06 4.40
CA VAL A 152 -14.23 -10.84 5.72
C VAL A 152 -15.07 -9.93 6.62
N GLY A 153 -16.31 -9.58 6.22
CA GLY A 153 -17.31 -8.93 7.07
C GLY A 153 -17.49 -7.43 6.88
N PHE A 154 -16.84 -6.80 5.92
CA PHE A 154 -17.13 -5.39 5.62
C PHE A 154 -18.53 -5.22 5.03
N SER A 155 -19.24 -4.19 5.49
CA SER A 155 -20.52 -3.78 4.91
C SER A 155 -20.34 -3.28 3.47
N ASP A 156 -21.43 -3.22 2.70
CA ASP A 156 -21.39 -2.62 1.36
C ASP A 156 -20.94 -1.16 1.39
N GLN A 157 -21.31 -0.43 2.44
CA GLN A 157 -20.88 0.96 2.63
C GLN A 157 -19.39 1.05 2.89
N ASP A 158 -18.84 0.24 3.79
CA ASP A 158 -17.41 0.25 4.10
C ASP A 158 -16.58 -0.24 2.90
N THR A 159 -17.08 -1.24 2.17
CA THR A 159 -16.47 -1.69 0.92
C THR A 159 -16.33 -0.55 -0.09
N LYS A 160 -17.38 0.27 -0.30
CA LYS A 160 -17.32 1.45 -1.20
C LYS A 160 -16.33 2.50 -0.71
N LYS A 161 -16.30 2.76 0.60
CA LYS A 161 -15.33 3.67 1.21
C LYS A 161 -13.90 3.23 0.92
N ILE A 162 -13.57 1.99 1.23
CA ILE A 162 -12.23 1.42 1.03
C ILE A 162 -11.86 1.37 -0.45
N CYS A 163 -12.80 1.02 -1.33
CA CYS A 163 -12.58 0.92 -2.77
C CYS A 163 -12.41 2.26 -3.49
N GLY A 164 -12.69 3.41 -2.84
CA GLY A 164 -12.44 4.69 -3.50
C GLY A 164 -13.00 5.93 -2.82
N GLU A 165 -14.13 5.86 -2.10
CA GLU A 165 -14.76 7.05 -1.52
C GLU A 165 -13.86 7.74 -0.49
N ASN A 166 -13.04 6.98 0.26
CA ASN A 166 -12.07 7.52 1.20
C ASN A 166 -11.01 8.38 0.51
N TRP A 167 -10.45 7.91 -0.59
CA TRP A 167 -9.51 8.69 -1.40
C TRP A 167 -10.17 9.94 -1.99
N LEU A 168 -11.39 9.80 -2.49
CA LEU A 168 -12.12 10.95 -3.03
C LEU A 168 -12.37 12.02 -1.97
N ARG A 169 -12.78 11.61 -0.78
CA ARG A 169 -12.95 12.51 0.38
C ARG A 169 -11.62 13.17 0.76
N PHE A 170 -10.56 12.37 0.90
CA PHE A 170 -9.24 12.88 1.26
C PHE A 170 -8.74 13.92 0.28
N TYR A 171 -8.77 13.64 -1.02
CA TYR A 171 -8.28 14.58 -2.03
C TYR A 171 -9.15 15.84 -2.14
N LYS A 172 -10.46 15.73 -2.00
CA LYS A 172 -11.33 16.92 -1.93
C LYS A 172 -10.90 17.86 -0.81
N ASN A 173 -10.57 17.31 0.35
CA ASN A 173 -10.12 18.12 1.50
C ASN A 173 -8.68 18.64 1.33
N ALA A 174 -7.79 17.84 0.74
CA ALA A 174 -6.39 18.19 0.56
C ALA A 174 -6.17 19.31 -0.47
N PHE A 175 -7.02 19.39 -1.49
CA PHE A 175 -6.90 20.35 -2.60
C PHE A 175 -7.85 21.56 -2.48
N ILE A 176 -8.56 21.73 -1.38
CA ILE A 176 -9.28 22.97 -1.12
C ILE A 176 -8.23 24.10 -0.94
N ALA A 177 -8.33 25.14 -1.75
CA ALA A 177 -7.54 26.33 -1.57
C ALA A 177 -7.80 26.93 -0.18
N ALA A 178 -6.73 27.33 0.50
CA ALA A 178 -6.81 28.04 1.77
C ALA A 178 -7.36 29.45 1.57
#